data_4d130f22655ffdba2ef5e1a1b1d4f6fd
#
_entry.id   4d130f22655ffdba2ef5e1a1b1d4f6fd
#
_cell.length_a   1.000
_cell.length_b   1.000
_cell.length_c   1.000
_cell.angle_alpha   90.00
_cell.angle_beta   90.00
_cell.angle_gamma   90.00
#
_symmetry.space_group_name_H-M   'P 1'
#
loop_
_entity.id
_entity.type
_entity.pdbx_description
1 polymer ?
#
loop_
_entity_poly.entity_id
_entity_poly.type
_entity_poly.pdbx_seq_one_letter_code
_entity_poly.pdbx_strand_id
1 'polypeptide(L)'
;MDLMLSKKVKTAFDPTRVCFHNETISQGFVHAISTGSWVLKRFRMDRAGVTQVLSRLSYISALGMMSRVSSQFEKTRKVSGPRSLQPSQWGMMCPADTPEGEACGLVKNLALLAHVTNGEEWKDDQLRRACFDLGVEDLTMLTGE
;
A
#
# COMPACT_ATOMS: atom_id res chain seq x y z
N MET A 1 17.55 6.57 21.44
CA MET A 1 18.94 7.01 21.59
C MET A 1 19.04 8.30 22.39
N ASP A 2 18.15 9.26 22.19
CA ASP A 2 18.19 10.56 22.90
C ASP A 2 17.96 10.49 24.41
N LEU A 3 17.21 9.50 24.89
CA LEU A 3 16.94 9.32 26.33
C LEU A 3 18.17 8.89 27.15
N MET A 4 19.18 8.32 26.49
CA MET A 4 20.42 7.88 27.15
C MET A 4 21.50 8.96 27.14
N LEU A 5 21.47 9.87 26.18
CA LEU A 5 22.38 11.01 26.14
C LEU A 5 22.08 12.06 27.21
N SER A 6 20.82 12.11 27.69
CA SER A 6 20.43 13.06 28.74
C SER A 6 20.76 12.62 30.16
N LYS A 7 21.05 11.33 30.40
CA LYS A 7 21.52 10.85 31.69
C LYS A 7 23.04 10.83 31.67
N LYS A 8 23.67 11.54 32.60
CA LYS A 8 25.11 11.45 32.87
C LYS A 8 25.47 10.03 33.37
N VAL A 9 25.55 9.10 32.42
CA VAL A 9 25.91 7.71 32.74
C VAL A 9 27.42 7.65 32.86
N LYS A 10 27.90 7.37 34.06
CA LYS A 10 29.34 7.18 34.38
C LYS A 10 29.91 5.86 33.84
N THR A 11 29.10 5.01 33.24
CA THR A 11 29.50 3.71 32.67
C THR A 11 29.62 3.81 31.17
N ALA A 12 30.58 3.12 30.58
CA ALA A 12 30.75 3.05 29.13
C ALA A 12 29.45 2.61 28.45
N PHE A 13 29.11 3.29 27.37
CA PHE A 13 27.90 2.95 26.58
C PHE A 13 28.07 1.59 25.92
N ASP A 14 27.30 0.62 26.36
CA ASP A 14 27.21 -0.70 25.74
C ASP A 14 25.98 -0.74 24.80
N PRO A 15 26.21 -0.69 23.49
CA PRO A 15 25.10 -0.70 22.51
C PRO A 15 24.29 -1.99 22.57
N THR A 16 24.92 -3.10 22.90
CA THR A 16 24.27 -4.41 22.98
C THR A 16 23.21 -4.42 24.07
N ARG A 17 23.56 -3.91 25.24
CA ARG A 17 22.66 -3.86 26.40
C ARG A 17 21.51 -2.87 26.21
N VAL A 18 21.75 -1.76 25.52
CA VAL A 18 20.76 -0.69 25.38
C VAL A 18 19.85 -0.90 24.17
N CYS A 19 20.39 -1.36 23.05
CA CYS A 19 19.66 -1.48 21.79
C CYS A 19 18.95 -2.83 21.63
N PHE A 20 19.56 -3.91 22.12
CA PHE A 20 19.05 -5.27 21.89
C PHE A 20 18.27 -5.86 23.07
N HIS A 21 18.44 -5.32 24.27
CA HIS A 21 17.78 -5.88 25.46
C HIS A 21 16.26 -5.64 25.50
N ASN A 22 15.77 -4.60 24.84
CA ASN A 22 14.35 -4.23 24.92
C ASN A 22 13.50 -4.70 23.73
N GLU A 23 14.08 -5.42 22.78
CA GLU A 23 13.36 -5.92 21.56
C GLU A 23 12.39 -4.90 20.94
N THR A 24 12.69 -3.62 21.08
CA THR A 24 11.78 -2.51 20.70
C THR A 24 11.37 -2.58 19.23
N ILE A 25 12.29 -3.02 18.35
CA ILE A 25 12.02 -3.15 16.92
C ILE A 25 11.04 -4.30 16.69
N SER A 26 11.33 -5.49 17.28
CA SER A 26 10.46 -6.67 17.16
C SER A 26 9.06 -6.40 17.72
N GLN A 27 8.98 -5.78 18.89
CA GLN A 27 7.71 -5.40 19.51
C GLN A 27 6.95 -4.37 18.67
N GLY A 28 7.64 -3.42 18.04
CA GLY A 28 7.05 -2.45 17.11
C GLY A 28 6.41 -3.13 15.90
N PHE A 29 7.10 -4.09 15.29
CA PHE A 29 6.54 -4.88 14.19
C PHE A 29 5.36 -5.74 14.63
N VAL A 30 5.49 -6.46 15.73
CA VAL A 30 4.40 -7.28 16.28
C VAL A 30 3.17 -6.42 16.56
N HIS A 31 3.35 -5.24 17.15
CA HIS A 31 2.25 -4.31 17.41
C HIS A 31 1.61 -3.82 16.10
N ALA A 32 2.39 -3.36 15.14
CA ALA A 32 1.87 -2.87 13.86
C ALA A 32 1.11 -3.95 13.08
N ILE A 33 1.64 -5.18 13.05
CA ILE A 33 1.00 -6.30 12.36
C ILE A 33 -0.25 -6.78 13.09
N SER A 34 -0.21 -6.91 14.42
CA SER A 34 -1.34 -7.44 15.19
C SER A 34 -2.51 -6.46 15.28
N THR A 35 -2.25 -5.17 15.39
CA THR A 35 -3.30 -4.13 15.48
C THR A 35 -3.76 -3.62 14.13
N GLY A 36 -2.94 -3.78 13.08
CA GLY A 36 -3.21 -3.19 11.77
C GLY A 36 -3.08 -1.67 11.74
N SER A 37 -2.56 -1.06 12.80
CA SER A 37 -2.39 0.38 12.91
C SER A 37 -0.96 0.79 12.58
N TRP A 38 -0.78 1.44 11.46
CA TRP A 38 0.50 1.97 10.98
C TRP A 38 0.51 3.49 11.13
N VAL A 39 0.60 3.94 12.37
CA VAL A 39 0.64 5.37 12.71
C VAL A 39 2.07 5.83 12.84
N LEU A 40 2.52 6.64 11.90
CA LEU A 40 3.84 7.27 11.91
C LEU A 40 3.67 8.78 12.13
N LYS A 41 3.65 9.21 13.38
CA LYS A 41 3.48 10.62 13.76
C LYS A 41 4.48 11.56 13.09
N ARG A 42 5.72 11.10 12.89
CA ARG A 42 6.79 11.87 12.23
C ARG A 42 6.44 12.26 10.80
N PHE A 43 5.75 11.38 10.07
CA PHE A 43 5.37 11.58 8.67
C PHE A 43 3.90 11.95 8.50
N ARG A 44 3.17 12.20 9.59
CA ARG A 44 1.72 12.46 9.58
C ARG A 44 0.94 11.38 8.81
N MET A 45 1.44 10.16 8.84
CA MET A 45 0.76 9.00 8.26
C MET A 45 -0.04 8.32 9.35
N ASP A 46 -1.34 8.30 9.14
CA ASP A 46 -2.28 7.56 9.98
C ASP A 46 -3.01 6.56 9.09
N ARG A 47 -2.61 5.30 9.17
CA ARG A 47 -3.24 4.21 8.43
C ARG A 47 -3.67 3.14 9.41
N ALA A 48 -4.97 3.00 9.56
CA ALA A 48 -5.59 1.93 10.33
C ALA A 48 -6.19 0.87 9.40
N GLY A 49 -6.34 -0.35 9.91
CA GLY A 49 -6.96 -1.45 9.16
C GLY A 49 -6.09 -2.03 8.04
N VAL A 50 -4.78 -1.84 8.09
CA VAL A 50 -3.83 -2.43 7.12
C VAL A 50 -3.81 -3.94 7.25
N THR A 51 -3.78 -4.46 8.46
CA THR A 51 -3.91 -5.88 8.74
C THR A 51 -5.36 -6.21 9.06
N GLN A 52 -5.90 -7.22 8.40
CA GLN A 52 -7.28 -7.68 8.58
C GLN A 52 -7.30 -9.17 8.83
N VAL A 53 -8.26 -9.63 9.61
CA VAL A 53 -8.49 -11.06 9.85
C VAL A 53 -8.98 -11.69 8.55
N LEU A 54 -8.31 -12.75 8.11
CA LEU A 54 -8.70 -13.46 6.90
C LEU A 54 -10.04 -14.18 7.09
N SER A 55 -11.00 -13.90 6.21
CA SER A 55 -12.29 -14.59 6.20
C SER A 55 -12.12 -16.02 5.69
N ARG A 56 -12.66 -16.99 6.42
CA ARG A 56 -12.66 -18.41 6.07
C ARG A 56 -14.08 -18.98 5.93
N LEU A 57 -15.04 -18.15 5.53
CA LEU A 57 -16.42 -18.59 5.28
C LEU A 57 -16.51 -19.58 4.12
N SER A 58 -15.70 -19.37 3.08
CA SER A 58 -15.55 -20.27 1.95
C SER A 58 -14.16 -20.10 1.33
N TYR A 59 -13.78 -21.01 0.44
CA TYR A 59 -12.55 -20.89 -0.35
C TYR A 59 -12.53 -19.62 -1.21
N ILE A 60 -13.63 -19.34 -1.89
CA ILE A 60 -13.77 -18.13 -2.72
C ILE A 60 -13.73 -16.85 -1.87
N SER A 61 -14.28 -16.86 -0.68
CA SER A 61 -14.20 -15.74 0.26
C SER A 61 -12.75 -15.38 0.63
N ALA A 62 -11.91 -16.39 0.87
CA ALA A 62 -10.51 -16.18 1.16
C ALA A 62 -9.75 -15.59 -0.05
N LEU A 63 -9.99 -16.10 -1.25
CA LEU A 63 -9.41 -15.57 -2.49
C LEU A 63 -9.88 -14.14 -2.78
N GLY A 64 -11.19 -13.87 -2.64
CA GLY A 64 -11.75 -12.55 -2.85
C GLY A 64 -11.18 -11.51 -1.88
N MET A 65 -10.87 -11.92 -0.66
CA MET A 65 -10.24 -11.01 0.32
C MET A 65 -8.82 -10.59 -0.10
N MET A 66 -8.07 -11.45 -0.81
CA MET A 66 -6.73 -11.13 -1.31
C MET A 66 -6.74 -10.05 -2.40
N SER A 67 -7.80 -9.98 -3.19
CA SER A 67 -7.97 -9.00 -4.28
C SER A 67 -8.90 -7.84 -3.94
N ARG A 68 -9.19 -7.63 -2.66
CA ARG A 68 -10.11 -6.61 -2.20
C ARG A 68 -9.48 -5.22 -2.21
N VAL A 69 -10.23 -4.25 -2.74
CA VAL A 69 -9.88 -2.83 -2.74
C VAL A 69 -10.88 -2.08 -1.89
N SER A 70 -10.41 -1.37 -0.89
CA SER A 70 -11.24 -0.52 -0.03
C SER A 70 -10.96 0.94 -0.32
N SER A 71 -11.99 1.68 -0.70
CA SER A 71 -11.90 3.13 -0.83
C SER A 71 -11.68 3.77 0.55
N GLN A 72 -10.80 4.77 0.62
CA GLN A 72 -10.57 5.55 1.84
C GLN A 72 -11.69 6.57 2.13
N PHE A 73 -12.74 6.54 1.35
CA PHE A 73 -13.89 7.42 1.54
C PHE A 73 -14.64 7.05 2.83
N GLU A 74 -15.17 8.07 3.50
CA GLU A 74 -15.93 7.88 4.73
C GLU A 74 -17.20 7.06 4.49
N LYS A 75 -17.27 5.88 5.10
CA LYS A 75 -18.36 4.90 4.87
C LYS A 75 -19.71 5.36 5.38
N THR A 76 -19.72 6.21 6.40
CA THR A 76 -20.94 6.76 7.02
C THR A 76 -21.66 7.75 6.12
N ARG A 77 -20.95 8.40 5.20
CA ARG A 77 -21.55 9.33 4.24
C ARG A 77 -22.30 8.60 3.14
N LYS A 78 -23.58 8.90 3.02
CA LYS A 78 -24.47 8.36 1.97
C LYS A 78 -24.32 9.12 0.65
N VAL A 79 -23.08 9.28 0.16
CA VAL A 79 -22.85 9.94 -1.13
C VAL A 79 -22.86 8.90 -2.25
N SER A 80 -23.65 9.13 -3.28
CA SER A 80 -23.84 8.18 -4.38
C SER A 80 -22.67 8.12 -5.36
N GLY A 81 -21.93 9.21 -5.56
CA GLY A 81 -20.85 9.30 -6.56
C GLY A 81 -19.79 8.21 -6.44
N PRO A 82 -19.05 8.12 -5.33
CA PRO A 82 -18.00 7.12 -5.18
C PRO A 82 -18.52 5.67 -5.04
N ARG A 83 -19.82 5.50 -4.74
CA ARG A 83 -20.48 4.19 -4.62
C ARG A 83 -21.00 3.66 -5.93
N SER A 84 -21.24 4.53 -6.89
CA SER A 84 -21.79 4.14 -8.18
C SER A 84 -20.79 3.37 -9.03
N LEU A 85 -21.30 2.46 -9.84
CA LEU A 85 -20.51 1.77 -10.86
C LEU A 85 -20.20 2.76 -11.99
N GLN A 86 -18.91 2.95 -12.26
CA GLN A 86 -18.44 3.86 -13.30
C GLN A 86 -17.90 3.09 -14.50
N PRO A 87 -18.07 3.60 -15.74
CA PRO A 87 -17.55 2.95 -16.93
C PRO A 87 -16.02 2.72 -16.90
N SER A 88 -15.27 3.59 -16.21
CA SER A 88 -13.82 3.46 -16.04
C SER A 88 -13.38 2.22 -15.25
N GLN A 89 -14.30 1.58 -14.54
CA GLN A 89 -14.06 0.34 -13.80
C GLN A 89 -14.17 -0.91 -14.68
N TRP A 90 -14.60 -0.77 -15.91
CA TRP A 90 -14.78 -1.89 -16.84
C TRP A 90 -13.48 -2.66 -17.01
N GLY A 91 -13.54 -3.98 -16.82
CA GLY A 91 -12.39 -4.88 -16.90
C GLY A 91 -11.38 -4.81 -15.76
N MET A 92 -11.47 -3.82 -14.87
CA MET A 92 -10.56 -3.63 -13.75
C MET A 92 -11.17 -4.05 -12.42
N MET A 93 -12.42 -3.67 -12.17
CA MET A 93 -13.15 -3.98 -10.94
C MET A 93 -14.36 -4.86 -11.25
N CYS A 94 -14.66 -5.81 -10.36
CA CYS A 94 -15.86 -6.61 -10.46
C CYS A 94 -17.11 -5.72 -10.26
N PRO A 95 -18.08 -5.74 -11.19
CA PRO A 95 -19.26 -4.90 -11.06
C PRO A 95 -20.28 -5.43 -10.05
N ALA A 96 -20.19 -6.70 -9.66
CA ALA A 96 -21.19 -7.38 -8.84
C ALA A 96 -20.73 -7.61 -7.40
N ASP A 97 -19.43 -7.82 -7.17
CA ASP A 97 -18.91 -8.17 -5.85
C ASP A 97 -18.66 -6.93 -4.99
N THR A 98 -19.62 -6.65 -4.12
CA THR A 98 -19.56 -5.55 -3.15
C THR A 98 -20.38 -5.93 -1.91
N PRO A 99 -19.96 -5.56 -0.68
CA PRO A 99 -20.71 -5.82 0.53
C PRO A 99 -22.00 -5.00 0.57
N GLU A 100 -22.96 -5.48 1.33
CA GLU A 100 -24.19 -4.75 1.67
C GLU A 100 -23.94 -3.72 2.78
N GLY A 101 -24.82 -2.73 2.88
CA GLY A 101 -24.83 -1.73 3.95
C GLY A 101 -23.89 -0.56 3.72
N GLU A 102 -23.23 -0.10 4.77
CA GLU A 102 -22.41 1.12 4.76
C GLU A 102 -21.21 1.06 3.81
N ALA A 103 -20.68 -0.12 3.58
CA ALA A 103 -19.53 -0.33 2.69
C ALA A 103 -19.93 -0.61 1.23
N CYS A 104 -21.22 -0.60 0.90
CA CYS A 104 -21.71 -0.88 -0.43
C CYS A 104 -21.10 0.08 -1.47
N GLY A 105 -20.49 -0.47 -2.53
CA GLY A 105 -19.83 0.28 -3.59
C GLY A 105 -18.47 0.90 -3.23
N LEU A 106 -18.07 0.89 -1.96
CA LEU A 106 -16.76 1.40 -1.52
C LEU A 106 -15.73 0.30 -1.36
N VAL A 107 -16.17 -0.91 -1.05
CA VAL A 107 -15.32 -2.11 -1.02
C VAL A 107 -15.62 -2.90 -2.28
N LYS A 108 -14.59 -3.15 -3.07
CA LYS A 108 -14.68 -3.79 -4.38
C LYS A 108 -13.63 -4.88 -4.49
N ASN A 109 -13.78 -5.75 -5.46
CA ASN A 109 -12.77 -6.74 -5.79
C ASN A 109 -12.23 -6.47 -7.20
N LEU A 110 -11.01 -6.89 -7.47
CA LEU A 110 -10.45 -6.84 -8.80
C LEU A 110 -11.24 -7.75 -9.74
N ALA A 111 -11.37 -7.35 -11.01
CA ALA A 111 -11.91 -8.22 -12.03
C ALA A 111 -11.00 -9.44 -12.25
N LEU A 112 -11.55 -10.51 -12.79
CA LEU A 112 -10.87 -11.81 -12.90
C LEU A 112 -9.53 -11.75 -13.65
N LEU A 113 -9.44 -10.95 -14.69
CA LEU A 113 -8.23 -10.80 -15.52
C LEU A 113 -7.39 -9.57 -15.14
N ALA A 114 -7.82 -8.79 -14.17
CA ALA A 114 -7.05 -7.64 -13.72
C ALA A 114 -5.92 -8.08 -12.77
N HIS A 115 -4.77 -7.46 -12.91
CA HIS A 115 -3.68 -7.61 -11.97
C HIS A 115 -2.99 -6.26 -11.72
N VAL A 116 -2.35 -6.14 -10.59
CA VAL A 116 -1.53 -4.97 -10.26
C VAL A 116 -0.09 -5.28 -10.67
N THR A 117 0.45 -4.47 -11.57
CA THR A 117 1.85 -4.59 -11.99
C THR A 117 2.76 -4.24 -10.82
N ASN A 118 3.73 -5.09 -10.56
CA ASN A 118 4.86 -4.77 -9.70
C ASN A 118 5.89 -3.98 -10.52
N GLY A 119 6.73 -3.21 -9.85
CA GLY A 119 7.82 -2.51 -10.53
C GLY A 119 8.72 -3.53 -11.23
N GLU A 120 8.63 -3.61 -12.53
CA GLU A 120 9.61 -4.29 -13.35
C GLU A 120 10.72 -3.29 -13.62
N GLU A 121 11.94 -3.65 -13.30
CA GLU A 121 13.12 -2.89 -13.69
C GLU A 121 13.31 -3.06 -15.21
N TRP A 122 12.64 -2.21 -15.96
CA TRP A 122 12.95 -2.06 -17.37
C TRP A 122 14.38 -1.54 -17.45
N LYS A 123 15.22 -2.26 -18.20
CA LYS A 123 16.54 -1.74 -18.51
C LYS A 123 16.34 -0.46 -19.33
N ASP A 124 16.85 0.66 -18.83
CA ASP A 124 16.70 1.99 -19.44
C ASP A 124 16.98 1.98 -20.94
N ASP A 125 17.97 1.18 -21.37
CA ASP A 125 18.32 0.98 -22.77
C ASP A 125 17.20 0.34 -23.60
N GLN A 126 16.44 -0.57 -23.05
CA GLN A 126 15.33 -1.21 -23.76
C GLN A 126 14.16 -0.25 -23.95
N LEU A 127 13.85 0.51 -22.89
CA LEU A 127 12.81 1.54 -22.96
C LEU A 127 13.19 2.63 -23.96
N ARG A 128 14.43 3.10 -23.93
CA ARG A 128 14.94 4.10 -24.86
C ARG A 128 14.85 3.61 -26.31
N ARG A 129 15.27 2.39 -26.60
CA ARG A 129 15.15 1.80 -27.94
C ARG A 129 13.68 1.73 -28.39
N ALA A 130 12.79 1.25 -27.53
CA ALA A 130 11.37 1.18 -27.87
C ALA A 130 10.78 2.58 -28.17
N CYS A 131 11.21 3.62 -27.46
CA CYS A 131 10.82 4.99 -27.75
C CYS A 131 11.33 5.46 -29.13
N PHE A 132 12.58 5.17 -29.47
CA PHE A 132 13.14 5.51 -30.79
C PHE A 132 12.43 4.74 -31.93
N ASP A 133 12.12 3.47 -31.72
CA ASP A 133 11.37 2.66 -32.68
C ASP A 133 9.95 3.21 -32.93
N LEU A 134 9.39 3.88 -31.92
CA LEU A 134 8.09 4.57 -32.02
C LEU A 134 8.19 5.99 -32.60
N GLY A 135 9.38 6.44 -33.01
CA GLY A 135 9.60 7.73 -33.66
C GLY A 135 9.87 8.89 -32.71
N VAL A 136 10.24 8.62 -31.46
CA VAL A 136 10.75 9.66 -30.55
C VAL A 136 12.19 9.97 -30.90
N GLU A 137 12.51 11.24 -31.13
CA GLU A 137 13.85 11.71 -31.43
C GLU A 137 14.54 12.24 -30.16
N ASP A 138 15.86 12.04 -30.09
CA ASP A 138 16.63 12.58 -28.97
C ASP A 138 16.94 14.06 -29.26
N LEU A 139 16.59 14.93 -28.31
CA LEU A 139 16.87 16.38 -28.45
C LEU A 139 18.33 16.69 -28.58
N THR A 140 19.23 15.84 -28.09
CA THR A 140 20.68 16.03 -28.25
C THR A 140 21.17 15.85 -29.68
N MET A 141 20.39 15.13 -30.51
CA MET A 141 20.67 14.96 -31.94
C MET A 141 20.02 16.04 -32.81
N LEU A 142 19.12 16.84 -32.23
CA LEU A 142 18.41 17.92 -32.91
C LEU A 142 19.12 19.27 -32.82
N THR A 143 20.29 19.34 -32.19
CA THR A 143 21.16 20.51 -32.30
C THR A 143 21.71 20.55 -33.71
N GLY A 144 20.83 20.96 -34.63
CA GLY A 144 21.16 21.20 -35.99
C GLY A 144 22.01 22.46 -36.15
N GLU A 145 22.96 22.34 -36.93
CA GLU A 145 23.42 23.45 -37.69
C GLU A 145 22.32 23.91 -38.67
#